data_5aec3b3f6a6a1263e811c9147e711053
#
_entry.id   5aec3b3f6a6a1263e811c9147e711053
#
_cell.length_a   1.000
_cell.length_b   1.000
_cell.length_c   1.000
_cell.angle_alpha   90.00
_cell.angle_beta   90.00
_cell.angle_gamma   90.00
#
_symmetry.space_group_name_H-M   'P 1'
#
loop_
_entity.id
_entity.type
_entity.pdbx_description
1 polymer ?
#
loop_
_entity_poly.entity_id
_entity_poly.type
_entity_poly.pdbx_seq_one_letter_code
_entity_poly.pdbx_strand_id
1 'polypeptide(L)'
;MNQARIIYAGTPDFAVPALRALLQAGANVVAVYTQPDRPAGRGRKLSASPVKQAALDAGIPVYQPLSLRSEEAQAELAALQPDLMVVAAYGLLLPKAVLDTPTYGCVNLHASLLPRWRGAAPIQRAIESGDAHTGITLMQMDVGLDTGDMLAKSACSIMSDDSAQSLHDRLATMGAELLLRHLPELLAGTLKGEVQDEALVTYAKKLDKAEARLDWSQPASLLARRIMAFNPWPVAETTWKGETLRIWRALALDEHCSSTSGQSAPGTIVAAGREGLDVATGQGVLRIQQIQRPGGKPLAAADFLNAQPMLGEHLGGASEDAH
;
A
#
# COMPACT_ATOMS: atom_id res chain seq x y z
N MET A 1 26.70 -9.90 -15.29
CA MET A 1 25.43 -10.09 -14.53
C MET A 1 25.00 -11.55 -14.41
N ASN A 2 25.37 -12.42 -15.36
CA ASN A 2 24.82 -13.79 -15.42
C ASN A 2 25.37 -14.80 -14.38
N GLN A 3 26.28 -14.45 -13.49
CA GLN A 3 26.82 -15.40 -12.51
C GLN A 3 26.36 -15.12 -11.06
N ALA A 4 26.07 -13.86 -10.72
CA ALA A 4 25.69 -13.52 -9.36
C ALA A 4 24.35 -14.18 -8.98
N ARG A 5 24.34 -14.86 -7.84
CA ARG A 5 23.21 -15.64 -7.32
C ARG A 5 22.28 -14.72 -6.53
N ILE A 6 21.10 -14.45 -7.05
CA ILE A 6 20.12 -13.55 -6.43
C ILE A 6 19.01 -14.36 -5.79
N ILE A 7 18.73 -14.10 -4.51
CA ILE A 7 17.48 -14.50 -3.87
C ILE A 7 16.50 -13.33 -3.96
N TYR A 8 15.26 -13.61 -4.36
CA TYR A 8 14.18 -12.65 -4.34
C TYR A 8 13.19 -12.97 -3.22
N ALA A 9 12.82 -12.00 -2.38
CA ALA A 9 11.85 -12.18 -1.30
C ALA A 9 10.71 -11.17 -1.42
N GLY A 10 9.49 -11.68 -1.59
CA GLY A 10 8.30 -10.86 -1.74
C GLY A 10 7.03 -11.66 -1.60
N THR A 11 5.88 -10.98 -1.44
CA THR A 11 4.60 -11.70 -1.29
C THR A 11 3.48 -11.11 -2.16
N PRO A 12 3.06 -9.83 -2.02
CA PRO A 12 1.92 -9.28 -2.74
C PRO A 12 2.26 -8.85 -4.17
N ASP A 13 1.25 -8.37 -4.89
CA ASP A 13 1.36 -7.87 -6.26
C ASP A 13 2.43 -6.79 -6.41
N PHE A 14 2.65 -5.96 -5.40
CA PHE A 14 3.71 -4.93 -5.38
C PHE A 14 5.10 -5.49 -5.72
N ALA A 15 5.38 -6.71 -5.28
CA ALA A 15 6.69 -7.32 -5.46
C ALA A 15 6.87 -8.00 -6.84
N VAL A 16 5.78 -8.26 -7.58
CA VAL A 16 5.84 -9.01 -8.84
C VAL A 16 6.61 -8.25 -9.95
N PRO A 17 6.42 -6.93 -10.17
CA PRO A 17 7.15 -6.22 -11.22
C PRO A 17 8.67 -6.29 -11.08
N ALA A 18 9.21 -6.16 -9.87
CA ALA A 18 10.66 -6.23 -9.63
C ALA A 18 11.22 -7.64 -9.88
N LEU A 19 10.52 -8.71 -9.48
CA LEU A 19 10.89 -10.07 -9.80
C LEU A 19 10.92 -10.30 -11.33
N ARG A 20 9.85 -9.92 -12.02
CA ARG A 20 9.77 -10.06 -13.48
C ARG A 20 10.86 -9.27 -14.19
N ALA A 21 11.17 -8.07 -13.73
CA ALA A 21 12.22 -7.24 -14.30
C ALA A 21 13.61 -7.90 -14.16
N LEU A 22 13.93 -8.48 -13.00
CA LEU A 22 15.17 -9.25 -12.81
C LEU A 22 15.25 -10.41 -13.80
N LEU A 23 14.17 -11.18 -13.96
CA LEU A 23 14.11 -12.33 -14.88
C LEU A 23 14.27 -11.90 -16.34
N GLN A 24 13.58 -10.86 -16.76
CA GLN A 24 13.65 -10.31 -18.11
C GLN A 24 15.06 -9.76 -18.44
N ALA A 25 15.74 -9.21 -17.44
CA ALA A 25 17.14 -8.77 -17.57
C ALA A 25 18.15 -9.93 -17.59
N GLY A 26 17.71 -11.19 -17.48
CA GLY A 26 18.56 -12.37 -17.44
C GLY A 26 19.37 -12.49 -16.15
N ALA A 27 18.90 -11.91 -15.04
CA ALA A 27 19.53 -12.07 -13.73
C ALA A 27 19.35 -13.53 -13.24
N ASN A 28 20.37 -14.05 -12.58
CA ASN A 28 20.35 -15.42 -12.06
C ASN A 28 19.60 -15.45 -10.71
N VAL A 29 18.26 -15.44 -10.76
CA VAL A 29 17.41 -15.62 -9.58
C VAL A 29 17.36 -17.11 -9.23
N VAL A 30 18.10 -17.51 -8.20
CA VAL A 30 18.27 -18.92 -7.80
C VAL A 30 17.14 -19.42 -6.91
N ALA A 31 16.43 -18.53 -6.23
CA ALA A 31 15.32 -18.86 -5.35
C ALA A 31 14.39 -17.67 -5.14
N VAL A 32 13.13 -17.98 -4.87
CA VAL A 32 12.12 -17.01 -4.44
C VAL A 32 11.59 -17.39 -3.06
N TYR A 33 11.64 -16.46 -2.14
CA TYR A 33 11.06 -16.54 -0.80
C TYR A 33 9.75 -15.78 -0.74
N THR A 34 8.69 -16.42 -0.27
CA THR A 34 7.38 -15.80 -0.12
C THR A 34 6.66 -16.35 1.11
N GLN A 35 5.64 -15.65 1.62
CA GLN A 35 4.84 -16.17 2.72
C GLN A 35 4.08 -17.43 2.33
N PRO A 36 3.76 -18.32 3.29
CA PRO A 36 2.93 -19.49 3.05
C PRO A 36 1.59 -19.13 2.43
N ASP A 37 1.04 -20.06 1.65
CA ASP A 37 -0.28 -19.95 1.05
C ASP A 37 -1.33 -19.68 2.12
N ARG A 38 -2.25 -18.77 1.85
CA ARG A 38 -3.32 -18.39 2.78
C ARG A 38 -4.69 -18.60 2.17
N PRO A 39 -5.69 -18.91 3.00
CA PRO A 39 -7.08 -18.95 2.54
C PRO A 39 -7.51 -17.61 1.94
N ALA A 40 -7.92 -17.58 0.67
CA ALA A 40 -8.36 -16.38 -0.03
C ALA A 40 -9.73 -16.59 -0.73
N GLY A 41 -10.43 -15.49 -1.00
CA GLY A 41 -11.69 -15.48 -1.74
C GLY A 41 -12.88 -16.12 -1.04
N ARG A 42 -14.02 -16.16 -1.77
CA ARG A 42 -15.25 -16.85 -1.34
C ARG A 42 -14.99 -18.36 -1.35
N GLY A 43 -15.02 -19.00 -0.18
CA GLY A 43 -14.75 -20.44 -0.03
C GLY A 43 -13.40 -20.76 0.60
N ARG A 44 -12.59 -19.77 0.95
CA ARG A 44 -11.35 -19.90 1.75
C ARG A 44 -10.40 -21.01 1.25
N LYS A 45 -10.29 -21.21 -0.05
CA LYS A 45 -9.29 -22.11 -0.63
C LYS A 45 -7.90 -21.51 -0.46
N LEU A 46 -6.89 -22.36 -0.20
CA LEU A 46 -5.51 -21.94 -0.17
C LEU A 46 -5.14 -21.35 -1.54
N SER A 47 -4.61 -20.15 -1.53
CA SER A 47 -4.19 -19.42 -2.72
C SER A 47 -2.71 -19.11 -2.63
N ALA A 48 -2.00 -19.38 -3.71
CA ALA A 48 -0.61 -18.98 -3.87
C ALA A 48 -0.50 -17.44 -3.84
N SER A 49 0.60 -16.93 -3.28
CA SER A 49 0.89 -15.50 -3.37
C SER A 49 1.17 -15.12 -4.84
N PRO A 50 0.95 -13.84 -5.23
CA PRO A 50 1.30 -13.35 -6.57
C PRO A 50 2.77 -13.60 -6.93
N VAL A 51 3.68 -13.43 -5.97
CA VAL A 51 5.12 -13.71 -6.17
C VAL A 51 5.37 -15.20 -6.36
N LYS A 52 4.71 -16.09 -5.59
CA LYS A 52 4.80 -17.55 -5.80
C LYS A 52 4.37 -17.93 -7.21
N GLN A 53 3.23 -17.41 -7.66
CA GLN A 53 2.75 -17.70 -9.00
C GLN A 53 3.75 -17.27 -10.07
N ALA A 54 4.29 -16.05 -9.97
CA ALA A 54 5.29 -15.55 -10.90
C ALA A 54 6.59 -16.39 -10.91
N ALA A 55 7.01 -16.90 -9.75
CA ALA A 55 8.17 -17.76 -9.63
C ALA A 55 7.93 -19.13 -10.26
N LEU A 56 6.77 -19.75 -10.02
CA LEU A 56 6.39 -21.04 -10.61
C LEU A 56 6.30 -20.95 -12.14
N ASP A 57 5.69 -19.88 -12.66
CA ASP A 57 5.59 -19.63 -14.11
C ASP A 57 6.97 -19.49 -14.77
N ALA A 58 7.97 -19.04 -14.01
CA ALA A 58 9.36 -18.91 -14.45
C ALA A 58 10.24 -20.14 -14.14
N GLY A 59 9.69 -21.19 -13.50
CA GLY A 59 10.41 -22.40 -13.13
C GLY A 59 11.44 -22.21 -12.01
N ILE A 60 11.28 -21.20 -11.16
CA ILE A 60 12.19 -20.87 -10.06
C ILE A 60 11.76 -21.58 -8.79
N PRO A 61 12.70 -22.18 -8.02
CA PRO A 61 12.41 -22.77 -6.72
C PRO A 61 11.79 -21.77 -5.76
N VAL A 62 10.71 -22.19 -5.06
CA VAL A 62 9.96 -21.37 -4.11
C VAL A 62 10.10 -21.90 -2.70
N TYR A 63 10.47 -21.03 -1.77
CA TYR A 63 10.61 -21.30 -0.34
C TYR A 63 9.56 -20.51 0.44
N GLN A 64 8.87 -21.21 1.34
CA GLN A 64 7.77 -20.63 2.14
C GLN A 64 7.95 -20.89 3.64
N PRO A 65 9.06 -20.43 4.25
CA PRO A 65 9.26 -20.62 5.68
C PRO A 65 8.23 -19.81 6.48
N LEU A 66 7.78 -20.35 7.62
CA LEU A 66 6.95 -19.60 8.57
C LEU A 66 7.76 -18.50 9.27
N SER A 67 9.06 -18.70 9.39
CA SER A 67 10.01 -17.78 10.00
C SER A 67 11.41 -18.08 9.51
N LEU A 68 12.27 -17.06 9.46
CA LEU A 68 13.70 -17.20 9.17
C LEU A 68 14.57 -17.20 10.45
N ARG A 69 13.94 -17.43 11.62
CA ARG A 69 14.66 -17.42 12.91
C ARG A 69 15.28 -18.75 13.26
N SER A 70 14.80 -19.87 12.68
CA SER A 70 15.34 -21.18 12.97
C SER A 70 16.67 -21.40 12.23
N GLU A 71 17.56 -22.18 12.84
CA GLU A 71 18.86 -22.53 12.27
C GLU A 71 18.71 -23.32 10.95
N GLU A 72 17.67 -24.16 10.84
CA GLU A 72 17.40 -24.94 9.62
C GLU A 72 17.05 -24.00 8.45
N ALA A 73 16.16 -23.02 8.66
CA ALA A 73 15.79 -22.08 7.62
C ALA A 73 16.95 -21.17 7.20
N GLN A 74 17.83 -20.81 8.14
CA GLN A 74 19.05 -20.05 7.86
C GLN A 74 20.07 -20.88 7.10
N ALA A 75 20.27 -22.16 7.49
CA ALA A 75 21.17 -23.07 6.79
C ALA A 75 20.67 -23.36 5.35
N GLU A 76 19.35 -23.56 5.17
CA GLU A 76 18.75 -23.74 3.84
C GLU A 76 19.00 -22.53 2.93
N LEU A 77 18.84 -21.31 3.46
CA LEU A 77 19.11 -20.09 2.71
C LEU A 77 20.60 -19.94 2.40
N ALA A 78 21.48 -20.20 3.37
CA ALA A 78 22.93 -20.14 3.19
C ALA A 78 23.46 -21.17 2.17
N ALA A 79 22.84 -22.37 2.10
CA ALA A 79 23.19 -23.40 1.11
C ALA A 79 22.94 -22.94 -0.33
N LEU A 80 22.10 -21.95 -0.54
CA LEU A 80 21.88 -21.32 -1.86
C LEU A 80 23.05 -20.41 -2.27
N GLN A 81 23.98 -20.10 -1.38
CA GLN A 81 25.15 -19.24 -1.62
C GLN A 81 24.78 -17.93 -2.35
N PRO A 82 23.88 -17.11 -1.81
CA PRO A 82 23.44 -15.90 -2.49
C PRO A 82 24.53 -14.81 -2.47
N ASP A 83 24.63 -14.09 -3.57
CA ASP A 83 25.44 -12.88 -3.63
C ASP A 83 24.64 -11.64 -3.19
N LEU A 84 23.33 -11.63 -3.49
CA LEU A 84 22.42 -10.54 -3.15
C LEU A 84 21.05 -11.09 -2.79
N MET A 85 20.39 -10.50 -1.80
CA MET A 85 18.97 -10.75 -1.54
C MET A 85 18.17 -9.47 -1.79
N VAL A 86 17.23 -9.54 -2.73
CA VAL A 86 16.31 -8.42 -3.03
C VAL A 86 14.98 -8.67 -2.35
N VAL A 87 14.53 -7.69 -1.58
CA VAL A 87 13.30 -7.77 -0.78
C VAL A 87 12.31 -6.72 -1.25
N ALA A 88 11.05 -7.10 -1.40
CA ALA A 88 9.93 -6.17 -1.64
C ALA A 88 8.67 -6.71 -0.96
N ALA A 89 8.17 -6.01 0.04
CA ALA A 89 6.94 -6.38 0.76
C ALA A 89 6.87 -7.88 1.15
N TYR A 90 7.94 -8.44 1.67
CA TYR A 90 8.02 -9.86 2.04
C TYR A 90 7.16 -10.20 3.25
N GLY A 91 7.18 -9.32 4.26
CA GLY A 91 6.34 -9.42 5.45
C GLY A 91 6.85 -10.38 6.52
N LEU A 92 8.10 -10.85 6.44
CA LEU A 92 8.83 -11.52 7.53
C LEU A 92 10.05 -10.67 7.92
N LEU A 93 10.38 -10.70 9.21
CA LEU A 93 11.63 -10.12 9.72
C LEU A 93 12.81 -10.99 9.29
N LEU A 94 13.88 -10.34 8.83
CA LEU A 94 15.15 -10.99 8.51
C LEU A 94 16.08 -10.87 9.73
N PRO A 95 16.43 -11.99 10.40
CA PRO A 95 17.42 -11.97 11.46
C PRO A 95 18.80 -11.57 10.94
N LYS A 96 19.68 -11.08 11.84
CA LYS A 96 21.05 -10.68 11.46
C LYS A 96 21.79 -11.76 10.67
N ALA A 97 21.66 -13.01 11.06
CA ALA A 97 22.29 -14.14 10.36
C ALA A 97 21.84 -14.26 8.89
N VAL A 98 20.58 -13.91 8.57
CA VAL A 98 20.08 -13.89 7.18
C VAL A 98 20.55 -12.62 6.47
N LEU A 99 20.57 -11.49 7.14
CA LEU A 99 21.05 -10.21 6.57
C LEU A 99 22.51 -10.28 6.15
N ASP A 100 23.33 -11.00 6.93
CA ASP A 100 24.77 -11.16 6.72
C ASP A 100 25.12 -12.29 5.73
N THR A 101 24.16 -13.11 5.32
CA THR A 101 24.43 -14.30 4.46
C THR A 101 24.81 -13.92 3.02
N PRO A 102 24.09 -13.01 2.31
CA PRO A 102 24.47 -12.64 0.96
C PRO A 102 25.74 -11.77 0.95
N THR A 103 26.63 -12.00 -0.02
CA THR A 103 27.90 -11.26 -0.15
C THR A 103 27.71 -9.73 -0.17
N TYR A 104 26.67 -9.25 -0.86
CA TYR A 104 26.31 -7.83 -0.97
C TYR A 104 25.12 -7.46 -0.04
N GLY A 105 24.78 -8.36 0.89
CA GLY A 105 23.72 -8.16 1.85
C GLY A 105 22.30 -8.24 1.25
N CYS A 106 21.35 -7.67 1.99
CA CYS A 106 19.93 -7.64 1.62
C CYS A 106 19.53 -6.19 1.30
N VAL A 107 18.87 -5.97 0.16
CA VAL A 107 18.32 -4.66 -0.21
C VAL A 107 16.81 -4.71 -0.26
N ASN A 108 16.14 -3.63 0.14
CA ASN A 108 14.68 -3.52 0.13
C ASN A 108 14.20 -2.40 -0.79
N LEU A 109 13.12 -2.67 -1.53
CA LEU A 109 12.36 -1.68 -2.27
C LEU A 109 11.25 -1.15 -1.36
N HIS A 110 11.52 -0.02 -0.69
CA HIS A 110 10.58 0.60 0.22
C HIS A 110 9.73 1.65 -0.48
N ALA A 111 8.40 1.60 -0.30
CA ALA A 111 7.43 2.42 -1.03
C ALA A 111 7.24 3.82 -0.41
N SER A 112 8.34 4.50 -0.08
CA SER A 112 8.39 5.91 0.31
C SER A 112 9.73 6.55 -0.01
N LEU A 113 9.82 7.87 0.15
CA LEU A 113 11.08 8.62 0.17
C LEU A 113 11.61 8.64 1.62
N LEU A 114 12.36 7.60 2.00
CA LEU A 114 12.99 7.53 3.33
C LEU A 114 13.86 8.77 3.60
N PRO A 115 13.93 9.23 4.86
CA PRO A 115 13.49 8.58 6.10
C PRO A 115 11.99 8.76 6.44
N ARG A 116 11.21 9.41 5.56
CA ARG A 116 9.78 9.57 5.77
C ARG A 116 9.05 8.26 5.50
N TRP A 117 8.11 7.90 6.41
CA TRP A 117 7.23 6.73 6.31
C TRP A 117 7.94 5.38 6.43
N ARG A 118 8.86 5.20 7.39
CA ARG A 118 9.31 3.85 7.80
C ARG A 118 8.12 3.01 8.24
N GLY A 119 8.03 1.74 7.84
CA GLY A 119 7.01 0.81 8.31
C GLY A 119 6.08 0.24 7.24
N ALA A 120 4.87 -0.19 7.67
CA ALA A 120 4.06 -1.16 6.92
C ALA A 120 3.12 -0.57 5.86
N ALA A 121 2.75 0.73 5.94
CA ALA A 121 1.73 1.32 5.06
C ALA A 121 2.14 2.70 4.50
N PRO A 122 3.35 2.85 3.94
CA PRO A 122 3.86 4.15 3.50
C PRO A 122 3.00 4.82 2.43
N ILE A 123 2.47 4.05 1.47
CA ILE A 123 1.62 4.55 0.38
C ILE A 123 0.36 5.22 0.94
N GLN A 124 -0.35 4.50 1.81
CA GLN A 124 -1.61 4.99 2.38
C GLN A 124 -1.38 6.21 3.27
N ARG A 125 -0.33 6.19 4.08
CA ARG A 125 -0.03 7.31 4.99
C ARG A 125 0.42 8.56 4.23
N ALA A 126 1.13 8.43 3.13
CA ALA A 126 1.49 9.55 2.27
C ALA A 126 0.26 10.23 1.66
N ILE A 127 -0.70 9.47 1.12
CA ILE A 127 -1.96 10.01 0.59
C ILE A 127 -2.78 10.65 1.71
N GLU A 128 -2.99 9.95 2.83
CA GLU A 128 -3.79 10.43 3.96
C GLU A 128 -3.27 11.76 4.52
N SER A 129 -1.95 11.89 4.63
CA SER A 129 -1.28 13.11 5.11
C SER A 129 -1.35 14.26 4.13
N GLY A 130 -1.64 14.00 2.85
CA GLY A 130 -1.66 15.01 1.80
C GLY A 130 -0.26 15.39 1.30
N ASP A 131 0.66 14.44 1.31
CA ASP A 131 1.99 14.66 0.75
C ASP A 131 1.87 14.93 -0.76
N ALA A 132 2.59 15.95 -1.24
CA ALA A 132 2.59 16.28 -2.67
C ALA A 132 3.41 15.27 -3.50
N HIS A 133 4.40 14.63 -2.85
CA HIS A 133 5.33 13.69 -3.49
C HIS A 133 5.54 12.47 -2.61
N THR A 134 5.78 11.35 -3.26
CA THR A 134 6.26 10.10 -2.66
C THR A 134 7.25 9.44 -3.63
N GLY A 135 7.60 8.19 -3.40
CA GLY A 135 8.52 7.48 -4.30
C GLY A 135 8.90 6.12 -3.78
N ILE A 136 9.97 5.60 -4.35
CA ILE A 136 10.64 4.38 -3.92
C ILE A 136 12.03 4.71 -3.42
N THR A 137 12.41 4.11 -2.31
CA THR A 137 13.79 4.06 -1.83
C THR A 137 14.30 2.62 -1.95
N LEU A 138 15.37 2.43 -2.73
CA LEU A 138 16.20 1.25 -2.64
C LEU A 138 17.14 1.45 -1.45
N MET A 139 17.08 0.58 -0.45
CA MET A 139 17.85 0.72 0.79
C MET A 139 18.57 -0.57 1.16
N GLN A 140 19.70 -0.47 1.82
CA GLN A 140 20.36 -1.58 2.50
C GLN A 140 19.51 -1.98 3.71
N MET A 141 19.28 -3.27 3.93
CA MET A 141 18.56 -3.70 5.12
C MET A 141 19.49 -3.89 6.30
N ASP A 142 19.00 -3.53 7.47
CA ASP A 142 19.62 -3.80 8.76
C ASP A 142 18.60 -4.45 9.73
N VAL A 143 18.97 -4.57 11.00
CA VAL A 143 18.10 -5.18 12.02
C VAL A 143 16.94 -4.29 12.47
N GLY A 144 16.96 -3.01 12.11
CA GLY A 144 15.91 -2.04 12.44
C GLY A 144 14.74 -2.07 11.45
N LEU A 145 13.70 -1.31 11.76
CA LEU A 145 12.55 -1.16 10.88
C LEU A 145 12.83 -0.05 9.86
N ASP A 146 13.26 -0.45 8.66
CA ASP A 146 13.58 0.44 7.55
C ASP A 146 14.61 1.54 7.90
N THR A 147 15.61 1.19 8.74
CA THR A 147 16.63 2.11 9.30
C THR A 147 17.93 2.13 8.51
N GLY A 148 18.17 1.15 7.65
CA GLY A 148 19.42 1.04 6.90
C GLY A 148 19.62 2.15 5.88
N ASP A 149 20.83 2.21 5.33
CA ASP A 149 21.26 3.27 4.42
C ASP A 149 20.44 3.30 3.13
N MET A 150 20.11 4.50 2.68
CA MET A 150 19.41 4.74 1.41
C MET A 150 20.41 4.69 0.25
N LEU A 151 20.24 3.72 -0.64
CA LEU A 151 21.14 3.49 -1.78
C LEU A 151 20.76 4.32 -3.01
N ALA A 152 19.46 4.42 -3.29
CA ALA A 152 18.92 5.21 -4.40
C ALA A 152 17.45 5.56 -4.15
N LYS A 153 16.97 6.64 -4.77
CA LYS A 153 15.58 7.09 -4.69
C LYS A 153 15.01 7.42 -6.06
N SER A 154 13.72 7.19 -6.23
CA SER A 154 12.95 7.66 -7.38
C SER A 154 11.66 8.27 -6.87
N ALA A 155 11.42 9.55 -7.19
CA ALA A 155 10.27 10.31 -6.71
C ALA A 155 9.18 10.41 -7.78
N CYS A 156 7.91 10.52 -7.35
CA CYS A 156 6.78 10.91 -8.18
C CYS A 156 5.81 11.80 -7.41
N SER A 157 4.99 12.56 -8.14
CA SER A 157 3.89 13.32 -7.55
C SER A 157 2.74 12.41 -7.16
N ILE A 158 2.06 12.74 -6.06
CA ILE A 158 0.75 12.19 -5.72
C ILE A 158 -0.30 13.08 -6.37
N MET A 159 -1.07 12.51 -7.30
CA MET A 159 -2.10 13.24 -8.02
C MET A 159 -3.40 13.31 -7.19
N SER A 160 -4.21 14.31 -7.45
CA SER A 160 -5.47 14.53 -6.68
C SER A 160 -6.49 13.39 -6.81
N ASP A 161 -6.38 12.58 -7.86
CA ASP A 161 -7.24 11.42 -8.13
C ASP A 161 -6.56 10.07 -7.83
N ASP A 162 -5.35 10.09 -7.29
CA ASP A 162 -4.65 8.86 -6.88
C ASP A 162 -5.36 8.19 -5.70
N SER A 163 -5.63 6.91 -5.88
CA SER A 163 -5.94 5.99 -4.78
C SER A 163 -4.66 5.27 -4.33
N ALA A 164 -4.74 4.59 -3.18
CA ALA A 164 -3.63 3.72 -2.77
C ALA A 164 -3.33 2.65 -3.83
N GLN A 165 -4.34 2.16 -4.58
CA GLN A 165 -4.12 1.19 -5.64
C GLN A 165 -3.35 1.79 -6.83
N SER A 166 -3.78 2.95 -7.36
CA SER A 166 -3.10 3.56 -8.52
C SER A 166 -1.65 3.93 -8.19
N LEU A 167 -1.43 4.46 -6.99
CA LEU A 167 -0.09 4.81 -6.53
C LEU A 167 0.78 3.58 -6.27
N HIS A 168 0.21 2.51 -5.68
CA HIS A 168 0.86 1.21 -5.52
C HIS A 168 1.37 0.67 -6.86
N ASP A 169 0.54 0.65 -7.90
CA ASP A 169 0.91 0.09 -9.19
C ASP A 169 2.03 0.91 -9.87
N ARG A 170 1.95 2.24 -9.75
CA ARG A 170 3.00 3.16 -10.22
C ARG A 170 4.31 2.91 -9.49
N LEU A 171 4.29 2.88 -8.16
CA LEU A 171 5.49 2.68 -7.34
C LEU A 171 6.10 1.28 -7.53
N ALA A 172 5.30 0.24 -7.74
CA ALA A 172 5.80 -1.10 -8.05
C ALA A 172 6.62 -1.13 -9.35
N THR A 173 6.14 -0.42 -10.39
CA THR A 173 6.87 -0.27 -11.65
C THR A 173 8.15 0.55 -11.47
N MET A 174 8.05 1.70 -10.78
CA MET A 174 9.22 2.54 -10.49
C MET A 174 10.29 1.80 -9.67
N GLY A 175 9.86 0.95 -8.72
CA GLY A 175 10.76 0.11 -7.93
C GLY A 175 11.53 -0.89 -8.78
N ALA A 176 10.86 -1.53 -9.73
CA ALA A 176 11.49 -2.44 -10.67
C ALA A 176 12.55 -1.73 -11.56
N GLU A 177 12.22 -0.55 -12.07
CA GLU A 177 13.13 0.27 -12.87
C GLU A 177 14.35 0.74 -12.05
N LEU A 178 14.10 1.21 -10.81
CA LEU A 178 15.15 1.66 -9.91
C LEU A 178 16.13 0.53 -9.57
N LEU A 179 15.59 -0.67 -9.27
CA LEU A 179 16.40 -1.86 -9.00
C LEU A 179 17.29 -2.21 -10.18
N LEU A 180 16.73 -2.32 -11.40
CA LEU A 180 17.52 -2.69 -12.59
C LEU A 180 18.60 -1.66 -12.91
N ARG A 181 18.32 -0.38 -12.75
CA ARG A 181 19.27 0.70 -12.98
C ARG A 181 20.52 0.56 -12.12
N HIS A 182 20.34 0.18 -10.84
CA HIS A 182 21.43 0.08 -9.86
C HIS A 182 21.93 -1.35 -9.60
N LEU A 183 21.33 -2.36 -10.26
CA LEU A 183 21.73 -3.75 -10.08
C LEU A 183 23.23 -4.00 -10.40
N PRO A 184 23.82 -3.42 -11.47
CA PRO A 184 25.25 -3.59 -11.73
C PRO A 184 26.14 -3.07 -10.59
N GLU A 185 25.80 -1.91 -10.03
CA GLU A 185 26.56 -1.28 -8.93
C GLU A 185 26.37 -2.04 -7.62
N LEU A 186 25.16 -2.57 -7.36
CA LEU A 186 24.89 -3.45 -6.22
C LEU A 186 25.78 -4.70 -6.28
N LEU A 187 25.81 -5.38 -7.44
CA LEU A 187 26.60 -6.61 -7.63
C LEU A 187 28.12 -6.35 -7.73
N ALA A 188 28.53 -5.12 -7.94
CA ALA A 188 29.93 -4.70 -7.85
C ALA A 188 30.35 -4.24 -6.44
N GLY A 189 29.37 -4.07 -5.52
CA GLY A 189 29.62 -3.54 -4.19
C GLY A 189 30.06 -2.07 -4.19
N THR A 190 29.73 -1.31 -5.25
CA THR A 190 30.20 0.07 -5.44
C THR A 190 29.14 1.12 -5.12
N LEU A 191 27.87 0.72 -4.99
CA LEU A 191 26.77 1.62 -4.66
C LEU A 191 26.90 2.06 -3.20
N LYS A 192 27.07 3.36 -3.00
CA LYS A 192 27.25 3.94 -1.65
C LYS A 192 25.91 4.30 -1.06
N GLY A 193 25.71 3.94 0.19
CA GLY A 193 24.54 4.32 0.97
C GLY A 193 24.67 5.71 1.61
N GLU A 194 23.56 6.38 1.77
CA GLU A 194 23.37 7.60 2.53
C GLU A 194 22.65 7.25 3.85
N VAL A 195 23.24 7.61 4.97
CA VAL A 195 22.65 7.43 6.30
C VAL A 195 21.37 8.26 6.41
N GLN A 196 20.31 7.67 6.95
CA GLN A 196 19.05 8.37 7.16
C GLN A 196 19.17 9.42 8.28
N ASP A 197 18.67 10.65 8.04
CA ASP A 197 18.59 11.69 9.08
C ASP A 197 17.44 11.38 10.04
N GLU A 198 17.77 11.02 11.28
CA GLU A 198 16.79 10.67 12.32
C GLU A 198 15.83 11.82 12.67
N ALA A 199 16.20 13.08 12.42
CA ALA A 199 15.31 14.22 12.65
C ALA A 199 14.14 14.28 11.65
N LEU A 200 14.26 13.62 10.49
CA LEU A 200 13.24 13.59 9.43
C LEU A 200 12.40 12.31 9.44
N VAL A 201 12.65 11.40 10.36
CA VAL A 201 11.96 10.11 10.43
C VAL A 201 10.49 10.30 10.77
N THR A 202 9.63 9.64 10.00
CA THR A 202 8.21 9.43 10.33
C THR A 202 7.84 7.98 10.13
N TYR A 203 6.75 7.54 10.78
CA TYR A 203 6.35 6.14 10.76
C TYR A 203 4.99 5.93 10.09
N ALA A 204 4.93 4.93 9.22
CA ALA A 204 3.73 4.46 8.54
C ALA A 204 3.19 3.20 9.22
N LYS A 205 2.39 3.40 10.28
CA LYS A 205 1.76 2.29 11.01
C LYS A 205 0.86 1.50 10.06
N LYS A 206 0.81 0.17 10.26
CA LYS A 206 -0.14 -0.72 9.59
C LYS A 206 -1.56 -0.19 9.74
N LEU A 207 -2.36 -0.27 8.66
CA LEU A 207 -3.76 0.13 8.72
C LEU A 207 -4.57 -0.83 9.61
N ASP A 208 -5.49 -0.26 10.37
CA ASP A 208 -6.52 -0.99 11.11
C ASP A 208 -7.87 -0.84 10.40
N LYS A 209 -8.70 -1.88 10.45
CA LYS A 209 -10.07 -1.82 9.94
C LYS A 209 -10.92 -0.76 10.64
N ALA A 210 -10.66 -0.51 11.91
CA ALA A 210 -11.38 0.51 12.67
C ALA A 210 -11.18 1.93 12.10
N GLU A 211 -10.04 2.18 11.45
CA GLU A 211 -9.75 3.45 10.79
C GLU A 211 -10.64 3.72 9.57
N ALA A 212 -11.31 2.69 9.03
CA ALA A 212 -12.20 2.81 7.87
C ALA A 212 -13.43 3.68 8.14
N ARG A 213 -13.88 3.77 9.41
CA ARG A 213 -15.06 4.53 9.78
C ARG A 213 -14.79 6.03 9.66
N LEU A 214 -15.59 6.71 8.84
CA LEU A 214 -15.47 8.15 8.66
C LEU A 214 -16.07 8.91 9.85
N ASP A 215 -15.33 9.89 10.33
CA ASP A 215 -15.78 10.91 11.28
C ASP A 215 -16.13 12.18 10.51
N TRP A 216 -17.41 12.42 10.30
CA TRP A 216 -17.91 13.55 9.51
C TRP A 216 -17.59 14.92 10.13
N SER A 217 -17.17 14.98 11.40
CA SER A 217 -16.70 16.21 12.04
C SER A 217 -15.34 16.70 11.53
N GLN A 218 -14.62 15.84 10.80
CA GLN A 218 -13.33 16.17 10.20
C GLN A 218 -13.48 17.03 8.92
N PRO A 219 -12.43 17.75 8.49
CA PRO A 219 -12.45 18.50 7.23
C PRO A 219 -12.67 17.63 5.99
N ALA A 220 -13.42 18.11 5.00
CA ALA A 220 -13.67 17.43 3.74
C ALA A 220 -12.39 17.00 3.02
N SER A 221 -11.35 17.83 3.05
CA SER A 221 -10.05 17.54 2.45
C SER A 221 -9.35 16.34 3.09
N LEU A 222 -9.44 16.17 4.41
CA LEU A 222 -8.91 15.01 5.12
C LEU A 222 -9.71 13.76 4.81
N LEU A 223 -11.05 13.86 4.81
CA LEU A 223 -11.93 12.74 4.51
C LEU A 223 -11.74 12.24 3.07
N ALA A 224 -11.61 13.16 2.10
CA ALA A 224 -11.31 12.80 0.71
C ALA A 224 -10.01 12.01 0.61
N ARG A 225 -8.91 12.51 1.19
CA ARG A 225 -7.63 11.81 1.21
C ARG A 225 -7.71 10.45 1.89
N ARG A 226 -8.40 10.32 3.01
CA ARG A 226 -8.60 9.05 3.72
C ARG A 226 -9.35 8.03 2.88
N ILE A 227 -10.41 8.44 2.18
CA ILE A 227 -11.16 7.58 1.27
C ILE A 227 -10.23 7.04 0.17
N MET A 228 -9.44 7.89 -0.44
CA MET A 228 -8.51 7.50 -1.50
C MET A 228 -7.35 6.64 -0.97
N ALA A 229 -6.81 6.97 0.20
CA ALA A 229 -5.77 6.18 0.87
C ALA A 229 -6.23 4.77 1.24
N PHE A 230 -7.50 4.59 1.55
CA PHE A 230 -8.06 3.30 1.98
C PHE A 230 -8.67 2.49 0.83
N ASN A 231 -8.58 2.97 -0.38
CA ASN A 231 -9.02 2.25 -1.58
C ASN A 231 -7.83 1.48 -2.20
N PRO A 232 -7.82 0.11 -2.23
CA PRO A 232 -8.99 -0.79 -2.08
C PRO A 232 -9.16 -1.41 -0.69
N TRP A 233 -8.33 -1.14 0.28
CA TRP A 233 -8.41 -1.71 1.62
C TRP A 233 -7.94 -0.71 2.68
N PRO A 234 -8.67 -0.58 3.83
CA PRO A 234 -9.86 -1.37 4.26
C PRO A 234 -11.18 -0.93 3.62
N VAL A 235 -11.19 0.08 2.78
CA VAL A 235 -12.31 0.85 2.20
C VAL A 235 -13.03 1.66 3.26
N ALA A 236 -13.05 2.99 3.07
CA ALA A 236 -13.75 3.90 3.99
C ALA A 236 -15.23 3.57 4.08
N GLU A 237 -15.79 3.69 5.28
CA GLU A 237 -17.19 3.32 5.54
C GLU A 237 -17.91 4.34 6.42
N THR A 238 -19.22 4.42 6.26
CA THR A 238 -20.14 5.18 7.08
C THR A 238 -21.40 4.39 7.33
N THR A 239 -22.28 4.87 8.20
CA THR A 239 -23.60 4.27 8.44
C THR A 239 -24.70 5.13 7.82
N TRP A 240 -25.75 4.49 7.29
CA TRP A 240 -26.97 5.11 6.83
C TRP A 240 -28.14 4.20 7.15
N LYS A 241 -29.12 4.70 7.95
CA LYS A 241 -30.30 3.93 8.39
C LYS A 241 -29.93 2.55 8.95
N GLY A 242 -28.87 2.48 9.77
CA GLY A 242 -28.38 1.22 10.35
C GLY A 242 -27.54 0.34 9.42
N GLU A 243 -27.48 0.62 8.11
CA GLU A 243 -26.66 -0.13 7.16
C GLU A 243 -25.26 0.49 7.02
N THR A 244 -24.23 -0.33 6.88
CA THR A 244 -22.87 0.14 6.55
C THR A 244 -22.75 0.38 5.05
N LEU A 245 -22.46 1.61 4.67
CA LEU A 245 -22.12 1.99 3.29
C LEU A 245 -20.60 2.15 3.17
N ARG A 246 -20.02 1.59 2.10
CA ARG A 246 -18.61 1.79 1.76
C ARG A 246 -18.48 2.89 0.73
N ILE A 247 -17.48 3.75 0.93
CA ILE A 247 -17.18 4.88 0.06
C ILE A 247 -15.85 4.61 -0.62
N TRP A 248 -15.89 4.48 -1.94
CA TRP A 248 -14.73 4.10 -2.76
C TRP A 248 -14.02 5.29 -3.38
N ARG A 249 -14.77 6.37 -3.65
CA ARG A 249 -14.24 7.58 -4.26
C ARG A 249 -15.00 8.80 -3.78
N ALA A 250 -14.25 9.83 -3.42
CA ALA A 250 -14.79 11.14 -3.06
C ALA A 250 -13.74 12.22 -3.34
N LEU A 251 -14.23 13.47 -3.41
CA LEU A 251 -13.37 14.65 -3.49
C LEU A 251 -13.92 15.74 -2.57
N ALA A 252 -13.05 16.58 -2.07
CA ALA A 252 -13.44 17.80 -1.38
C ALA A 252 -13.84 18.85 -2.41
N LEU A 253 -14.97 19.53 -2.18
CA LEU A 253 -15.36 20.66 -3.00
C LEU A 253 -14.68 21.94 -2.49
N ASP A 254 -14.32 22.83 -3.41
CA ASP A 254 -13.80 24.14 -3.08
C ASP A 254 -14.84 24.97 -2.30
N GLU A 255 -14.37 25.71 -1.30
CA GLU A 255 -15.25 26.52 -0.42
C GLU A 255 -16.16 27.49 -1.18
N HIS A 256 -15.75 27.92 -2.38
CA HIS A 256 -16.53 28.82 -3.22
C HIS A 256 -17.76 28.18 -3.90
N CYS A 257 -17.82 26.85 -3.96
CA CYS A 257 -18.97 26.11 -4.50
C CYS A 257 -20.07 25.83 -3.45
N SER A 258 -19.84 26.17 -2.20
CA SER A 258 -20.68 25.76 -1.07
C SER A 258 -21.41 26.91 -0.41
N SER A 259 -22.37 27.55 -1.09
CA SER A 259 -23.20 28.58 -0.51
C SER A 259 -24.09 28.12 0.68
N THR A 260 -24.10 26.82 1.01
CA THR A 260 -24.94 26.19 2.04
C THR A 260 -24.16 25.49 3.16
N SER A 261 -22.84 25.44 3.10
CA SER A 261 -22.03 24.59 4.02
C SER A 261 -21.95 25.09 5.47
N GLY A 262 -22.31 26.34 5.76
CA GLY A 262 -22.22 26.90 7.12
C GLY A 262 -23.39 26.58 8.05
N GLN A 263 -24.46 25.93 7.59
CA GLN A 263 -25.68 25.74 8.36
C GLN A 263 -26.09 24.28 8.61
N SER A 264 -25.47 23.33 7.94
CA SER A 264 -25.85 21.90 8.05
C SER A 264 -24.92 21.14 9.00
N ALA A 265 -25.47 20.27 9.83
CA ALA A 265 -24.70 19.41 10.71
C ALA A 265 -23.78 18.46 9.90
N PRO A 266 -22.54 18.18 10.37
CA PRO A 266 -21.65 17.22 9.72
C PRO A 266 -22.34 15.87 9.50
N GLY A 267 -22.20 15.29 8.29
CA GLY A 267 -22.90 14.07 7.89
C GLY A 267 -24.22 14.30 7.14
N THR A 268 -24.76 15.53 7.11
CA THR A 268 -25.98 15.84 6.35
C THR A 268 -25.69 15.87 4.85
N ILE A 269 -26.53 15.20 4.05
CA ILE A 269 -26.48 15.25 2.59
C ILE A 269 -27.15 16.54 2.11
N VAL A 270 -26.35 17.49 1.64
CA VAL A 270 -26.78 18.84 1.27
C VAL A 270 -27.11 18.97 -0.22
N ALA A 271 -26.58 18.08 -1.06
CA ALA A 271 -26.94 17.96 -2.47
C ALA A 271 -26.82 16.52 -2.96
N ALA A 272 -27.67 16.15 -3.92
CA ALA A 272 -27.68 14.83 -4.53
C ALA A 272 -28.02 14.95 -6.01
N GLY A 273 -27.16 14.44 -6.88
CA GLY A 273 -27.31 14.61 -8.33
C GLY A 273 -26.34 13.76 -9.15
N ARG A 274 -26.25 14.09 -10.45
CA ARG A 274 -25.42 13.35 -11.39
C ARG A 274 -23.93 13.34 -11.06
N GLU A 275 -23.43 14.36 -10.38
CA GLU A 275 -22.03 14.46 -10.01
C GLU A 275 -21.68 13.69 -8.73
N GLY A 276 -22.67 13.35 -7.92
CA GLY A 276 -22.48 12.62 -6.68
C GLY A 276 -23.43 13.01 -5.56
N LEU A 277 -23.03 12.63 -4.35
CA LEU A 277 -23.66 13.00 -3.08
C LEU A 277 -22.75 14.01 -2.37
N ASP A 278 -23.24 15.22 -2.14
CA ASP A 278 -22.51 16.25 -1.40
C ASP A 278 -22.91 16.20 0.06
N VAL A 279 -21.94 15.98 0.93
CA VAL A 279 -22.12 15.78 2.37
C VAL A 279 -21.43 16.89 3.12
N ALA A 280 -22.14 17.57 4.03
CA ALA A 280 -21.57 18.54 4.94
C ALA A 280 -20.56 17.84 5.89
N THR A 281 -19.44 18.49 6.14
CA THR A 281 -18.39 18.00 7.03
C THR A 281 -18.08 19.04 8.10
N GLY A 282 -17.15 18.74 9.00
CA GLY A 282 -16.73 19.74 10.00
C GLY A 282 -16.17 21.00 9.38
N GLN A 283 -15.57 20.89 8.17
CA GLN A 283 -15.13 22.02 7.36
C GLN A 283 -15.25 21.67 5.88
N GLY A 284 -16.05 22.41 5.14
CA GLY A 284 -16.29 22.20 3.71
C GLY A 284 -17.30 21.09 3.42
N VAL A 285 -17.35 20.69 2.17
CA VAL A 285 -18.28 19.68 1.63
C VAL A 285 -17.51 18.58 0.94
N LEU A 286 -17.86 17.33 1.23
CA LEU A 286 -17.30 16.15 0.58
C LEU A 286 -18.28 15.64 -0.48
N ARG A 287 -17.84 15.54 -1.75
CA ARG A 287 -18.60 14.91 -2.82
C ARG A 287 -18.22 13.43 -2.93
N ILE A 288 -19.17 12.55 -2.59
CA ILE A 288 -19.06 11.11 -2.79
C ILE A 288 -19.40 10.80 -4.25
N GLN A 289 -18.48 10.17 -4.95
CA GLN A 289 -18.62 9.79 -6.36
C GLN A 289 -18.91 8.31 -6.55
N GLN A 290 -18.43 7.44 -5.64
CA GLN A 290 -18.64 6.00 -5.72
C GLN A 290 -18.96 5.42 -4.36
N ILE A 291 -20.04 4.65 -4.27
CA ILE A 291 -20.60 4.10 -3.04
C ILE A 291 -21.01 2.63 -3.23
N GLN A 292 -21.03 1.86 -2.15
CA GLN A 292 -21.38 0.45 -2.17
C GLN A 292 -22.23 0.08 -0.95
N ARG A 293 -23.34 -0.60 -1.19
CA ARG A 293 -24.15 -1.24 -0.14
C ARG A 293 -23.57 -2.60 0.29
N PRO A 294 -23.93 -3.09 1.49
CA PRO A 294 -23.57 -4.43 1.92
C PRO A 294 -23.96 -5.49 0.87
N GLY A 295 -23.02 -6.37 0.52
CA GLY A 295 -23.24 -7.44 -0.47
C GLY A 295 -23.36 -7.00 -1.93
N GLY A 296 -23.43 -5.69 -2.21
CA GLY A 296 -23.52 -5.14 -3.55
C GLY A 296 -22.16 -4.93 -4.23
N LYS A 297 -22.18 -4.35 -5.43
CA LYS A 297 -21.00 -3.85 -6.14
C LYS A 297 -20.85 -2.34 -5.92
N PRO A 298 -19.62 -1.77 -6.00
CA PRO A 298 -19.46 -0.33 -6.08
C PRO A 298 -20.22 0.24 -7.27
N LEU A 299 -21.00 1.30 -7.04
CA LEU A 299 -21.79 2.01 -8.04
C LEU A 299 -21.36 3.48 -8.07
N ALA A 300 -21.50 4.14 -9.22
CA ALA A 300 -21.48 5.59 -9.27
C ALA A 300 -22.60 6.14 -8.36
N ALA A 301 -22.32 7.23 -7.64
CA ALA A 301 -23.32 7.80 -6.74
C ALA A 301 -24.61 8.21 -7.46
N ALA A 302 -24.53 8.65 -8.71
CA ALA A 302 -25.71 8.94 -9.55
C ALA A 302 -26.62 7.70 -9.74
N ASP A 303 -26.03 6.54 -10.02
CA ASP A 303 -26.77 5.29 -10.20
C ASP A 303 -27.41 4.82 -8.89
N PHE A 304 -26.70 5.00 -7.79
CA PHE A 304 -27.20 4.69 -6.45
C PHE A 304 -28.42 5.56 -6.12
N LEU A 305 -28.42 6.84 -6.46
CA LEU A 305 -29.49 7.79 -6.21
C LEU A 305 -30.78 7.52 -6.98
N ASN A 306 -30.69 6.87 -8.16
CA ASN A 306 -31.89 6.47 -8.92
C ASN A 306 -32.82 5.55 -8.13
N ALA A 307 -32.24 4.72 -7.25
CA ALA A 307 -32.98 3.78 -6.41
C ALA A 307 -33.28 4.31 -5.01
N GLN A 308 -32.55 5.32 -4.55
CA GLN A 308 -32.55 5.77 -3.15
C GLN A 308 -32.37 7.29 -3.08
N PRO A 309 -33.44 8.10 -3.01
CA PRO A 309 -33.31 9.54 -2.77
C PRO A 309 -32.72 9.78 -1.37
N MET A 310 -31.65 10.55 -1.29
CA MET A 310 -30.91 10.75 -0.03
C MET A 310 -30.77 12.22 0.38
N LEU A 311 -31.34 13.17 -0.37
CA LEU A 311 -31.25 14.59 -0.04
C LEU A 311 -31.85 14.88 1.34
N GLY A 312 -31.10 15.56 2.20
CA GLY A 312 -31.50 15.85 3.57
C GLY A 312 -31.29 14.70 4.57
N GLU A 313 -30.93 13.51 4.10
CA GLU A 313 -30.62 12.37 4.98
C GLU A 313 -29.26 12.59 5.68
N HIS A 314 -29.00 11.83 6.75
CA HIS A 314 -27.79 11.94 7.56
C HIS A 314 -26.96 10.65 7.51
N LEU A 315 -25.65 10.80 7.30
CA LEU A 315 -24.66 9.73 7.37
C LEU A 315 -23.91 9.75 8.71
N GLY A 316 -23.54 8.60 9.21
CA GLY A 316 -22.73 8.49 10.43
C GLY A 316 -23.53 8.50 11.73
N GLY A 317 -24.87 8.45 11.68
CA GLY A 317 -25.70 8.28 12.87
C GLY A 317 -25.39 6.96 13.59
N ALA A 318 -25.50 6.94 14.91
CA ALA A 318 -25.44 5.69 15.67
C ALA A 318 -26.55 4.74 15.17
N SER A 319 -26.24 3.46 15.01
CA SER A 319 -27.30 2.44 14.86
C SER A 319 -28.18 2.52 16.11
N GLU A 320 -29.47 2.78 15.94
CA GLU A 320 -30.44 2.78 17.06
C GLU A 320 -30.62 1.39 17.70
N ASP A 321 -29.89 0.37 17.27
CA ASP A 321 -29.93 -0.99 17.78
C ASP A 321 -28.66 -1.38 18.51
N ALA A 322 -28.56 -0.92 19.76
CA ALA A 322 -27.73 -1.52 20.80
C ALA A 322 -28.54 -1.52 22.12
N HIS A 323 -29.57 -2.33 22.14
CA HIS A 323 -30.24 -2.76 23.38
C HIS A 323 -30.35 -4.28 23.38
#